data_2aac8d5b4eb2f20d1b9fb5978bcfe5b4
#
_entry.id   2aac8d5b4eb2f20d1b9fb5978bcfe5b4
#
_cell.length_a   1.000
_cell.length_b   1.000
_cell.length_c   1.000
_cell.angle_alpha   90.00
_cell.angle_beta   90.00
_cell.angle_gamma   90.00
#
_symmetry.space_group_name_H-M   'P 1'
#
loop_
_entity.id
_entity.type
_entity.pdbx_description
1 polymer ?
#
loop_
_entity_poly.entity_id
_entity_poly.type
_entity_poly.pdbx_seq_one_letter_code
_entity_poly.pdbx_strand_id
1 'polypeptide(L)'
;TSRFNDYYASKLPKDVKVNFIQTPNQNNAYQDKLDEALLKQAKAAADDKIDIFLVEADYALKYVDSAYSLDVMKDVGLKKKDLANQFQYTKDVMTDSKGKLKGVSWQACPGGFVYRRSMAKELLGTDDPAKVQEALSNWDKFDAVAAKAKAAGYFMVSGYDDTFRVFSDNVKSPWVKGNKIVVDDQIKRWVKQTKEYTDKGYNNKTSLWSAEWSNEMMKDGKVFGYFGPAWFVDFSMPHGDGSAFGDWAFCKGPQGFSWGGTWICAAAGT
;
A
#
# COMPACT_ATOMS: atom_id res chain seq x y z
N THR A 1 -18.83 -2.09 -7.71
CA THR A 1 -19.66 -2.83 -8.71
C THR A 1 -20.77 -1.97 -9.26
N SER A 2 -21.64 -1.34 -8.45
CA SER A 2 -22.75 -0.51 -8.92
C SER A 2 -22.28 0.62 -9.85
N ARG A 3 -21.25 1.40 -9.46
CA ARG A 3 -20.71 2.49 -10.29
C ARG A 3 -20.13 2.01 -11.62
N PHE A 4 -19.52 0.83 -11.65
CA PHE A 4 -19.05 0.22 -12.89
C PHE A 4 -20.23 -0.14 -13.79
N ASN A 5 -21.22 -0.81 -13.25
CA ASN A 5 -22.42 -1.18 -14.00
C ASN A 5 -23.17 0.04 -14.53
N ASP A 6 -23.35 1.08 -13.70
CA ASP A 6 -24.05 2.31 -14.10
C ASP A 6 -23.30 3.06 -15.22
N TYR A 7 -21.97 3.15 -15.11
CA TYR A 7 -21.15 3.85 -16.10
C TYR A 7 -20.99 3.07 -17.40
N TYR A 8 -20.82 1.74 -17.34
CA TYR A 8 -20.53 0.93 -18.51
C TYR A 8 -21.74 0.22 -19.11
N ALA A 9 -22.87 0.13 -18.39
CA ALA A 9 -24.08 -0.51 -18.90
C ALA A 9 -24.54 0.03 -20.27
N SER A 10 -24.34 1.34 -20.51
CA SER A 10 -24.64 1.97 -21.79
C SER A 10 -23.54 1.84 -22.85
N LYS A 11 -22.34 1.37 -22.48
CA LYS A 11 -21.17 1.26 -23.36
C LYS A 11 -20.79 -0.15 -23.72
N LEU A 12 -21.24 -1.13 -22.93
CA LEU A 12 -21.07 -2.55 -23.26
C LEU A 12 -22.06 -2.97 -24.33
N PRO A 13 -21.70 -3.90 -25.23
CA PRO A 13 -22.64 -4.55 -26.11
C PRO A 13 -23.80 -5.17 -25.29
N LYS A 14 -25.02 -5.16 -25.84
CA LYS A 14 -26.24 -5.58 -25.12
C LYS A 14 -26.23 -7.04 -24.65
N ASP A 15 -25.43 -7.85 -25.31
CA ASP A 15 -25.24 -9.28 -25.05
C ASP A 15 -24.11 -9.57 -24.06
N VAL A 16 -23.32 -8.54 -23.67
CA VAL A 16 -22.23 -8.67 -22.71
C VAL A 16 -22.74 -8.44 -21.29
N LYS A 17 -22.56 -9.42 -20.42
CA LYS A 17 -22.82 -9.35 -18.99
C LYS A 17 -21.51 -9.46 -18.22
N VAL A 18 -21.34 -8.61 -17.23
CA VAL A 18 -20.18 -8.69 -16.33
C VAL A 18 -20.58 -9.43 -15.06
N ASN A 19 -19.97 -10.58 -14.84
CA ASN A 19 -20.10 -11.36 -13.62
C ASN A 19 -18.97 -11.02 -12.65
N PHE A 20 -19.32 -10.51 -11.46
CA PHE A 20 -18.36 -10.17 -10.42
C PHE A 20 -18.27 -11.28 -9.39
N ILE A 21 -17.13 -11.95 -9.33
CA ILE A 21 -16.79 -12.92 -8.30
C ILE A 21 -16.08 -12.19 -7.17
N GLN A 22 -16.74 -12.06 -6.03
CA GLN A 22 -16.15 -11.41 -4.85
C GLN A 22 -15.70 -12.46 -3.84
N THR A 23 -14.45 -12.40 -3.46
CA THR A 23 -13.88 -13.23 -2.40
C THR A 23 -13.30 -12.32 -1.33
N PRO A 24 -13.74 -12.40 -0.06
CA PRO A 24 -13.13 -11.65 1.03
C PRO A 24 -11.63 -11.96 1.14
N ASN A 25 -10.80 -10.93 1.26
CA ASN A 25 -9.36 -11.10 1.39
C ASN A 25 -8.98 -11.34 2.86
N GLN A 26 -9.42 -12.47 3.41
CA GLN A 26 -9.06 -12.95 4.75
C GLN A 26 -8.26 -14.23 4.60
N ASN A 27 -7.16 -14.33 5.35
CA ASN A 27 -6.30 -15.52 5.35
C ASN A 27 -5.89 -15.99 3.94
N ASN A 28 -5.57 -15.06 3.05
CA ASN A 28 -5.22 -15.30 1.64
C ASN A 28 -6.33 -15.91 0.76
N ALA A 29 -7.57 -15.98 1.23
CA ALA A 29 -8.66 -16.65 0.53
C ALA A 29 -8.88 -16.15 -0.92
N TYR A 30 -8.66 -14.84 -1.16
CA TYR A 30 -8.74 -14.30 -2.51
C TYR A 30 -7.65 -14.89 -3.42
N GLN A 31 -6.41 -14.87 -2.98
CA GLN A 31 -5.27 -15.35 -3.75
C GLN A 31 -5.39 -16.85 -4.01
N ASP A 32 -5.78 -17.64 -3.01
CA ASP A 32 -5.93 -19.09 -3.15
C ASP A 32 -7.01 -19.46 -4.17
N LYS A 33 -8.16 -18.78 -4.14
CA LYS A 33 -9.24 -18.99 -5.13
C LYS A 33 -8.86 -18.51 -6.52
N LEU A 34 -8.15 -17.39 -6.63
CA LEU A 34 -7.65 -16.89 -7.90
C LEU A 34 -6.66 -17.88 -8.52
N ASP A 35 -5.73 -18.40 -7.72
CA ASP A 35 -4.77 -19.41 -8.17
C ASP A 35 -5.49 -20.67 -8.67
N GLU A 36 -6.45 -21.18 -7.91
CA GLU A 36 -7.24 -22.34 -8.29
C GLU A 36 -7.94 -22.12 -9.63
N ALA A 37 -8.59 -20.96 -9.83
CA ALA A 37 -9.29 -20.62 -11.06
C ALA A 37 -8.32 -20.51 -12.25
N LEU A 38 -7.21 -19.79 -12.09
CA LEU A 38 -6.22 -19.62 -13.15
C LEU A 38 -5.52 -20.95 -13.53
N LEU A 39 -5.27 -21.83 -12.58
CA LEU A 39 -4.72 -23.17 -12.84
C LEU A 39 -5.67 -24.06 -13.65
N LYS A 40 -7.00 -23.89 -13.45
CA LYS A 40 -8.03 -24.64 -14.18
C LYS A 40 -8.43 -23.97 -15.49
N GLN A 41 -8.02 -22.73 -15.74
CA GLN A 41 -8.47 -21.86 -16.84
C GLN A 41 -8.49 -22.57 -18.21
N ALA A 42 -7.43 -23.30 -18.57
CA ALA A 42 -7.31 -23.96 -19.86
C ALA A 42 -8.34 -25.07 -20.10
N LYS A 43 -8.91 -25.64 -19.03
CA LYS A 43 -9.88 -26.74 -19.07
C LYS A 43 -11.29 -26.31 -18.63
N ALA A 44 -11.46 -25.08 -18.20
CA ALA A 44 -12.74 -24.55 -17.76
C ALA A 44 -13.71 -24.39 -18.93
N ALA A 45 -15.01 -24.58 -18.69
CA ALA A 45 -16.03 -24.19 -19.64
C ALA A 45 -15.99 -22.67 -19.87
N ALA A 46 -16.48 -22.19 -21.00
CA ALA A 46 -16.36 -20.76 -21.35
C ALA A 46 -16.91 -19.84 -20.23
N ASP A 47 -18.08 -20.19 -19.68
CA ASP A 47 -18.75 -19.39 -18.64
C ASP A 47 -18.06 -19.46 -17.25
N ASP A 48 -17.14 -20.41 -17.05
CA ASP A 48 -16.39 -20.59 -15.81
C ASP A 48 -14.99 -19.97 -15.87
N LYS A 49 -14.61 -19.43 -17.02
CA LYS A 49 -13.30 -18.78 -17.19
C LYS A 49 -13.26 -17.43 -16.52
N ILE A 50 -12.07 -17.07 -16.06
CA ILE A 50 -11.75 -15.73 -15.60
C ILE A 50 -11.24 -14.90 -16.77
N ASP A 51 -11.90 -13.81 -17.10
CA ASP A 51 -11.45 -12.89 -18.16
C ASP A 51 -10.56 -11.79 -17.58
N ILE A 52 -10.93 -11.28 -16.40
CA ILE A 52 -10.25 -10.19 -15.72
C ILE A 52 -10.08 -10.54 -14.24
N PHE A 53 -8.90 -10.27 -13.69
CA PHE A 53 -8.66 -10.42 -12.27
C PHE A 53 -7.88 -9.23 -11.71
N LEU A 54 -7.96 -9.04 -10.41
CA LEU A 54 -7.30 -7.95 -9.71
C LEU A 54 -6.05 -8.46 -8.99
N VAL A 55 -5.01 -7.62 -8.96
CA VAL A 55 -3.76 -7.88 -8.21
C VAL A 55 -3.47 -6.67 -7.35
N GLU A 56 -3.13 -6.91 -6.10
CA GLU A 56 -2.69 -5.88 -5.18
C GLU A 56 -1.16 -5.87 -5.11
N ALA A 57 -0.57 -4.72 -4.79
CA ALA A 57 0.89 -4.52 -4.79
C ALA A 57 1.69 -5.58 -4.02
N ASP A 58 1.18 -6.04 -2.87
CA ASP A 58 1.89 -6.97 -1.99
C ASP A 58 2.09 -8.36 -2.61
N TYR A 59 1.27 -8.74 -3.60
CA TYR A 59 1.38 -10.03 -4.28
C TYR A 59 1.44 -9.92 -5.83
N ALA A 60 1.60 -8.72 -6.36
CA ALA A 60 1.69 -8.49 -7.82
C ALA A 60 2.80 -9.32 -8.47
N LEU A 61 3.96 -9.46 -7.81
CA LEU A 61 5.10 -10.24 -8.31
C LEU A 61 4.78 -11.71 -8.58
N LYS A 62 3.78 -12.28 -7.90
CA LYS A 62 3.32 -13.66 -8.13
C LYS A 62 2.75 -13.83 -9.54
N TYR A 63 2.13 -12.79 -10.09
CA TYR A 63 1.39 -12.87 -11.36
C TYR A 63 2.09 -12.17 -12.51
N VAL A 64 2.94 -11.17 -12.25
CA VAL A 64 3.55 -10.33 -13.30
C VAL A 64 4.40 -11.13 -14.28
N ASP A 65 5.24 -12.03 -13.81
CA ASP A 65 6.06 -12.93 -14.66
C ASP A 65 5.36 -14.25 -15.00
N SER A 66 4.11 -14.45 -14.56
CA SER A 66 3.36 -15.66 -14.82
C SER A 66 2.83 -15.72 -16.27
N ALA A 67 2.51 -16.93 -16.71
CA ALA A 67 1.81 -17.15 -17.98
C ALA A 67 0.31 -16.84 -17.90
N TYR A 68 -0.22 -16.57 -16.73
CA TYR A 68 -1.66 -16.37 -16.50
C TYR A 68 -2.14 -14.95 -16.81
N SER A 69 -1.25 -13.96 -16.85
CA SER A 69 -1.57 -12.59 -17.23
C SER A 69 -1.11 -12.27 -18.65
N LEU A 70 -2.00 -11.67 -19.45
CA LEU A 70 -1.74 -11.25 -20.82
C LEU A 70 -0.94 -9.92 -20.86
N ASP A 71 -0.27 -9.66 -21.98
CA ASP A 71 0.33 -8.37 -22.30
C ASP A 71 -0.80 -7.39 -22.68
N VAL A 72 -1.08 -6.41 -21.83
CA VAL A 72 -2.20 -5.49 -22.07
C VAL A 72 -2.02 -4.60 -23.29
N MET A 73 -0.78 -4.38 -23.73
CA MET A 73 -0.49 -3.61 -24.94
C MET A 73 -0.69 -4.46 -26.20
N LYS A 74 -0.14 -5.68 -26.21
CA LYS A 74 -0.14 -6.54 -27.39
C LYS A 74 -1.43 -7.35 -27.50
N ASP A 75 -1.83 -8.02 -26.43
CA ASP A 75 -2.91 -9.01 -26.46
C ASP A 75 -4.28 -8.38 -26.24
N VAL A 76 -4.37 -7.34 -25.37
CA VAL A 76 -5.60 -6.57 -25.13
C VAL A 76 -5.73 -5.38 -26.10
N GLY A 77 -4.61 -4.87 -26.61
CA GLY A 77 -4.60 -3.82 -27.62
C GLY A 77 -4.60 -2.40 -27.11
N LEU A 78 -4.30 -2.17 -25.81
CA LEU A 78 -4.11 -0.81 -25.28
C LEU A 78 -2.96 -0.11 -25.99
N LYS A 79 -3.07 1.22 -26.11
CA LYS A 79 -2.06 2.06 -26.75
C LYS A 79 -1.37 2.96 -25.72
N LYS A 80 -0.17 3.44 -26.01
CA LYS A 80 0.58 4.36 -25.15
C LYS A 80 -0.25 5.58 -24.73
N LYS A 81 -1.08 6.10 -25.62
CA LYS A 81 -1.98 7.24 -25.34
C LYS A 81 -3.02 6.96 -24.24
N ASP A 82 -3.47 5.71 -24.15
CA ASP A 82 -4.48 5.29 -23.17
C ASP A 82 -3.88 5.26 -21.75
N LEU A 83 -2.55 5.14 -21.65
CA LEU A 83 -1.78 5.11 -20.41
C LEU A 83 -0.94 6.36 -20.16
N ALA A 84 -1.14 7.43 -20.96
CA ALA A 84 -0.31 8.62 -20.91
C ALA A 84 -0.34 9.34 -19.56
N ASN A 85 -1.49 9.33 -18.89
CA ASN A 85 -1.70 9.97 -17.59
C ASN A 85 -1.46 9.02 -16.39
N GLN A 86 -1.05 7.79 -16.63
CA GLN A 86 -0.73 6.85 -15.57
C GLN A 86 0.70 7.09 -15.05
N PHE A 87 0.88 7.13 -13.74
CA PHE A 87 2.20 7.29 -13.14
C PHE A 87 3.15 6.14 -13.54
N GLN A 88 4.41 6.46 -13.81
CA GLN A 88 5.37 5.47 -14.29
C GLN A 88 5.57 4.31 -13.31
N TYR A 89 5.70 4.61 -12.01
CA TYR A 89 5.90 3.56 -11.02
C TYR A 89 4.76 2.51 -10.99
N THR A 90 3.52 2.91 -11.28
CA THR A 90 2.39 1.96 -11.35
C THR A 90 2.48 1.04 -12.56
N LYS A 91 3.13 1.47 -13.63
CA LYS A 91 3.44 0.62 -14.80
C LYS A 91 4.61 -0.30 -14.50
N ASP A 92 5.64 0.21 -13.80
CA ASP A 92 6.85 -0.56 -13.49
C ASP A 92 6.54 -1.79 -12.63
N VAL A 93 5.62 -1.67 -11.64
CA VAL A 93 5.19 -2.81 -10.79
C VAL A 93 4.61 -3.96 -11.61
N MET A 94 3.88 -3.67 -12.70
CA MET A 94 3.25 -4.70 -13.54
C MET A 94 3.97 -4.91 -14.87
N THR A 95 5.20 -4.46 -15.01
CA THR A 95 6.06 -4.78 -16.15
C THR A 95 6.88 -6.02 -15.83
N ASP A 96 6.72 -7.07 -16.64
CA ASP A 96 7.43 -8.33 -16.45
C ASP A 96 8.94 -8.23 -16.79
N SER A 97 9.69 -9.26 -16.48
CA SER A 97 11.15 -9.35 -16.75
C SER A 97 11.51 -9.23 -18.23
N LYS A 98 10.53 -9.33 -19.15
CA LYS A 98 10.68 -9.20 -20.60
C LYS A 98 10.19 -7.84 -21.12
N GLY A 99 9.84 -6.91 -20.24
CA GLY A 99 9.37 -5.57 -20.59
C GLY A 99 7.90 -5.50 -21.05
N LYS A 100 7.08 -6.53 -20.80
CA LYS A 100 5.66 -6.55 -21.15
C LYS A 100 4.83 -6.02 -19.99
N LEU A 101 3.87 -5.15 -20.29
CA LEU A 101 2.94 -4.63 -19.29
C LEU A 101 1.78 -5.63 -19.08
N LYS A 102 1.64 -6.15 -17.86
CA LYS A 102 0.72 -7.24 -17.51
C LYS A 102 -0.56 -6.78 -16.80
N GLY A 103 -0.65 -5.52 -16.47
CA GLY A 103 -1.83 -4.95 -15.82
C GLY A 103 -1.81 -3.42 -15.79
N VAL A 104 -2.97 -2.83 -15.58
CA VAL A 104 -3.16 -1.38 -15.48
C VAL A 104 -3.78 -1.00 -14.15
N SER A 105 -3.37 0.12 -13.56
CA SER A 105 -3.88 0.58 -12.28
C SER A 105 -4.76 1.82 -12.43
N TRP A 106 -5.78 1.90 -11.60
CA TRP A 106 -6.57 3.13 -11.40
C TRP A 106 -6.16 3.90 -10.14
N GLN A 107 -5.17 3.41 -9.39
CA GLN A 107 -4.74 3.97 -8.12
C GLN A 107 -3.29 4.45 -8.18
N ALA A 108 -3.05 5.58 -7.51
CA ALA A 108 -1.72 6.01 -7.11
C ALA A 108 -1.71 6.10 -5.58
N CYS A 109 -0.73 5.47 -4.94
CA CYS A 109 -0.68 5.33 -3.49
C CYS A 109 0.63 5.90 -2.89
N PRO A 110 1.00 7.17 -3.20
CA PRO A 110 2.14 7.79 -2.55
C PRO A 110 1.84 7.96 -1.06
N GLY A 111 2.79 7.57 -0.23
CA GLY A 111 2.68 7.63 1.22
C GLY A 111 3.39 8.85 1.81
N GLY A 112 3.03 9.15 3.03
CA GLY A 112 3.65 10.17 3.87
C GLY A 112 3.40 9.88 5.35
N PHE A 113 3.67 10.86 6.19
CA PHE A 113 3.48 10.76 7.62
C PHE A 113 2.24 11.56 8.05
N VAL A 114 1.26 10.85 8.59
CA VAL A 114 0.02 11.40 9.17
C VAL A 114 0.28 11.62 10.65
N TYR A 115 0.19 12.86 11.12
CA TYR A 115 0.55 13.21 12.49
C TYR A 115 -0.59 13.91 13.24
N ARG A 116 -0.61 13.80 14.57
CA ARG A 116 -1.54 14.49 15.47
C ARG A 116 -1.15 15.97 15.58
N ARG A 117 -2.05 16.88 15.15
CA ARG A 117 -1.84 18.34 15.22
C ARG A 117 -1.64 18.82 16.64
N SER A 118 -2.46 18.33 17.57
CA SER A 118 -2.38 18.69 19.00
C SER A 118 -1.01 18.33 19.58
N MET A 119 -0.53 17.11 19.29
CA MET A 119 0.81 16.66 19.73
C MET A 119 1.93 17.44 19.04
N ALA A 120 1.77 17.77 17.74
CA ALA A 120 2.77 18.58 17.03
C ALA A 120 2.92 19.98 17.63
N LYS A 121 1.82 20.61 18.04
CA LYS A 121 1.87 21.89 18.77
C LYS A 121 2.66 21.78 20.07
N GLU A 122 2.43 20.73 20.84
CA GLU A 122 3.14 20.48 22.10
C GLU A 122 4.62 20.19 21.88
N LEU A 123 4.97 19.29 20.95
CA LEU A 123 6.33 18.82 20.76
C LEU A 123 7.22 19.76 19.94
N LEU A 124 6.63 20.49 18.99
CA LEU A 124 7.33 21.29 17.98
C LEU A 124 6.97 22.79 18.04
N GLY A 125 5.96 23.16 18.83
CA GLY A 125 5.43 24.54 18.87
C GLY A 125 4.58 24.91 17.65
N THR A 126 4.26 23.96 16.78
CA THR A 126 3.52 24.21 15.54
C THR A 126 2.80 22.95 15.06
N ASP A 127 1.65 23.14 14.39
CA ASP A 127 0.95 22.08 13.66
C ASP A 127 0.89 22.34 12.14
N ASP A 128 1.58 23.38 11.68
CA ASP A 128 1.69 23.70 10.25
C ASP A 128 2.43 22.60 9.49
N PRO A 129 1.83 22.02 8.43
CA PRO A 129 2.44 20.87 7.73
C PRO A 129 3.81 21.16 7.15
N ALA A 130 4.10 22.38 6.69
CA ALA A 130 5.41 22.71 6.13
C ALA A 130 6.49 22.76 7.21
N LYS A 131 6.19 23.33 8.37
CA LYS A 131 7.11 23.40 9.52
C LYS A 131 7.31 22.03 10.15
N VAL A 132 6.25 21.22 10.27
CA VAL A 132 6.36 19.83 10.73
C VAL A 132 7.19 19.00 9.74
N GLN A 133 6.99 19.17 8.43
CA GLN A 133 7.84 18.54 7.41
C GLN A 133 9.32 18.92 7.57
N GLU A 134 9.63 20.16 7.86
CA GLU A 134 11.02 20.61 8.10
C GLU A 134 11.63 19.87 9.31
N ALA A 135 10.86 19.73 10.38
CA ALA A 135 11.26 19.00 11.60
C ALA A 135 11.40 17.49 11.40
N LEU A 136 10.76 16.91 10.38
CA LEU A 136 10.76 15.47 10.09
C LEU A 136 11.47 15.13 8.78
N SER A 137 12.25 16.03 8.20
CA SER A 137 12.71 15.95 6.80
C SER A 137 13.77 14.88 6.50
N ASN A 138 14.31 14.24 7.50
CA ASN A 138 15.20 13.07 7.39
C ASN A 138 15.14 12.21 8.67
N TRP A 139 15.74 11.04 8.64
CA TRP A 139 15.67 10.10 9.76
C TRP A 139 16.30 10.61 11.05
N ASP A 140 17.41 11.37 10.99
CA ASP A 140 18.04 11.94 12.20
C ASP A 140 17.11 12.94 12.90
N LYS A 141 16.45 13.80 12.13
CA LYS A 141 15.44 14.73 12.66
C LYS A 141 14.21 14.00 13.18
N PHE A 142 13.76 12.96 12.46
CA PHE A 142 12.63 12.12 12.89
C PHE A 142 12.95 11.45 14.24
N ASP A 143 14.14 10.90 14.39
CA ASP A 143 14.61 10.29 15.64
C ASP A 143 14.71 11.31 16.79
N ALA A 144 15.14 12.54 16.50
CA ALA A 144 15.16 13.62 17.49
C ALA A 144 13.75 13.99 17.97
N VAL A 145 12.76 13.99 17.07
CA VAL A 145 11.35 14.19 17.44
C VAL A 145 10.81 12.99 18.21
N ALA A 146 11.20 11.76 17.86
CA ALA A 146 10.84 10.56 18.61
C ALA A 146 11.31 10.62 20.07
N ALA A 147 12.53 11.14 20.31
CA ALA A 147 13.03 11.35 21.65
C ALA A 147 12.21 12.39 22.43
N LYS A 148 11.80 13.49 21.78
CA LYS A 148 10.92 14.50 22.39
C LYS A 148 9.53 13.93 22.70
N ALA A 149 8.94 13.16 21.77
CA ALA A 149 7.66 12.50 21.98
C ALA A 149 7.72 11.58 23.19
N LYS A 150 8.77 10.75 23.31
CA LYS A 150 8.98 9.88 24.46
C LYS A 150 9.09 10.65 25.77
N ALA A 151 9.82 11.76 25.80
CA ALA A 151 9.96 12.59 27.00
C ALA A 151 8.63 13.24 27.42
N ALA A 152 7.73 13.50 26.48
CA ALA A 152 6.38 14.02 26.71
C ALA A 152 5.33 12.92 27.01
N GLY A 153 5.72 11.64 27.06
CA GLY A 153 4.81 10.53 27.34
C GLY A 153 4.07 10.00 26.11
N TYR A 154 4.56 10.30 24.92
CA TYR A 154 4.01 9.83 23.63
C TYR A 154 4.92 8.79 22.98
N PHE A 155 4.35 8.05 22.02
CA PHE A 155 5.10 7.21 21.09
C PHE A 155 5.21 7.90 19.73
N MET A 156 6.34 7.77 19.07
CA MET A 156 6.52 8.35 17.73
C MET A 156 5.67 7.64 16.68
N VAL A 157 5.61 6.29 16.76
CA VAL A 157 4.81 5.40 15.94
C VAL A 157 4.18 4.33 16.81
N SER A 158 3.16 3.62 16.29
CA SER A 158 2.44 2.61 17.08
C SER A 158 3.15 1.25 17.07
N GLY A 159 3.46 0.72 15.90
CA GLY A 159 3.90 -0.66 15.73
C GLY A 159 5.39 -0.83 15.48
N TYR A 160 5.83 -2.08 15.59
CA TYR A 160 7.19 -2.50 15.24
C TYR A 160 7.51 -2.30 13.76
N ASP A 161 6.51 -2.43 12.93
CA ASP A 161 6.59 -2.46 11.47
C ASP A 161 6.03 -1.22 10.78
N ASP A 162 5.62 -0.19 11.54
CA ASP A 162 5.05 1.04 10.97
C ASP A 162 5.98 1.75 9.98
N THR A 163 7.30 1.67 10.17
CA THR A 163 8.27 2.25 9.24
C THR A 163 8.70 1.30 8.12
N PHE A 164 8.26 0.03 8.14
CA PHE A 164 8.72 -0.98 7.18
C PHE A 164 8.51 -0.57 5.73
N ARG A 165 7.32 -0.08 5.39
CA ARG A 165 6.97 0.31 4.01
C ARG A 165 7.86 1.43 3.47
N VAL A 166 8.25 2.36 4.33
CA VAL A 166 9.15 3.46 3.95
C VAL A 166 10.52 2.95 3.52
N PHE A 167 11.03 1.92 4.20
CA PHE A 167 12.31 1.31 3.84
C PHE A 167 12.16 0.31 2.70
N SER A 168 11.15 -0.57 2.73
CA SER A 168 10.99 -1.64 1.75
C SER A 168 10.68 -1.13 0.34
N ASP A 169 10.00 0.00 0.20
CA ASP A 169 9.73 0.63 -1.11
C ASP A 169 10.99 1.29 -1.73
N ASN A 170 12.05 1.42 -0.96
CA ASN A 170 13.31 2.03 -1.38
C ASN A 170 14.46 1.01 -1.53
N VAL A 171 14.16 -0.28 -1.56
CA VAL A 171 15.16 -1.33 -1.80
C VAL A 171 15.68 -1.26 -3.24
N LYS A 172 16.96 -1.60 -3.40
CA LYS A 172 17.65 -1.62 -4.70
C LYS A 172 17.98 -3.03 -5.19
N SER A 173 17.79 -4.00 -4.33
CA SER A 173 18.10 -5.40 -4.62
C SER A 173 16.89 -6.29 -4.40
N PRO A 174 16.62 -7.27 -5.27
CA PRO A 174 15.61 -8.28 -5.01
C PRO A 174 16.03 -9.16 -3.82
N TRP A 175 15.04 -9.77 -3.14
CA TRP A 175 15.31 -10.71 -2.04
C TRP A 175 16.10 -11.96 -2.47
N VAL A 176 16.00 -12.33 -3.75
CA VAL A 176 16.72 -13.49 -4.30
C VAL A 176 17.50 -13.05 -5.52
N LYS A 177 18.81 -13.36 -5.55
CA LYS A 177 19.68 -13.17 -6.71
C LYS A 177 20.36 -14.50 -7.04
N GLY A 178 19.95 -15.09 -8.16
CA GLY A 178 20.28 -16.48 -8.48
C GLY A 178 19.67 -17.43 -7.44
N ASN A 179 20.49 -18.17 -6.71
CA ASN A 179 20.09 -19.08 -5.63
C ASN A 179 20.45 -18.56 -4.22
N LYS A 180 20.74 -17.26 -4.09
CA LYS A 180 21.14 -16.66 -2.81
C LYS A 180 20.10 -15.65 -2.33
N ILE A 181 19.83 -15.65 -1.02
CA ILE A 181 19.04 -14.60 -0.35
C ILE A 181 19.93 -13.36 -0.23
N VAL A 182 19.37 -12.22 -0.61
CA VAL A 182 20.00 -10.90 -0.50
C VAL A 182 19.14 -10.03 0.40
N VAL A 183 19.71 -9.58 1.52
CA VAL A 183 19.05 -8.61 2.39
C VAL A 183 19.58 -7.23 2.05
N ASP A 184 18.72 -6.41 1.45
CA ASP A 184 19.05 -5.03 1.08
C ASP A 184 19.42 -4.17 2.30
N ASP A 185 20.27 -3.16 2.11
CA ASP A 185 20.69 -2.28 3.21
C ASP A 185 19.53 -1.46 3.78
N GLN A 186 18.49 -1.16 2.99
CA GLN A 186 17.28 -0.52 3.51
C GLN A 186 16.58 -1.43 4.54
N ILE A 187 16.52 -2.72 4.28
CA ILE A 187 15.92 -3.69 5.21
C ILE A 187 16.76 -3.82 6.48
N LYS A 188 18.10 -3.87 6.37
CA LYS A 188 19.00 -3.88 7.54
C LYS A 188 18.84 -2.62 8.40
N ARG A 189 18.69 -1.45 7.75
CA ARG A 189 18.43 -0.17 8.45
C ARG A 189 17.10 -0.21 9.18
N TRP A 190 16.04 -0.71 8.55
CA TRP A 190 14.74 -0.88 9.19
C TRP A 190 14.84 -1.80 10.42
N VAL A 191 15.47 -2.96 10.31
CA VAL A 191 15.67 -3.89 11.45
C VAL A 191 16.40 -3.20 12.61
N LYS A 192 17.43 -2.43 12.32
CA LYS A 192 18.16 -1.66 13.34
C LYS A 192 17.24 -0.61 13.98
N GLN A 193 16.52 0.18 13.16
CA GLN A 193 15.65 1.25 13.65
C GLN A 193 14.52 0.70 14.51
N THR A 194 13.79 -0.34 14.04
CA THR A 194 12.66 -0.90 14.81
C THR A 194 13.11 -1.48 16.15
N LYS A 195 14.31 -2.11 16.19
CA LYS A 195 14.91 -2.54 17.44
C LYS A 195 15.19 -1.36 18.36
N GLU A 196 15.85 -0.31 17.87
CA GLU A 196 16.16 0.88 18.66
C GLU A 196 14.88 1.57 19.16
N TYR A 197 13.86 1.68 18.33
CA TYR A 197 12.57 2.28 18.71
C TYR A 197 11.88 1.48 19.80
N THR A 198 11.96 0.16 19.73
CA THR A 198 11.41 -0.73 20.76
C THR A 198 12.17 -0.59 22.08
N ASP A 199 13.51 -0.62 22.02
CA ASP A 199 14.37 -0.54 23.21
C ASP A 199 14.24 0.83 23.92
N LYS A 200 14.14 1.93 23.13
CA LYS A 200 13.98 3.31 23.62
C LYS A 200 12.53 3.67 23.97
N GLY A 201 11.57 2.82 23.62
CA GLY A 201 10.13 3.06 23.81
C GLY A 201 9.61 4.18 22.92
N TYR A 202 10.09 4.29 21.69
CA TYR A 202 9.59 5.21 20.67
C TYR A 202 8.41 4.64 19.89
N ASN A 203 8.19 3.32 19.93
CA ASN A 203 6.97 2.67 19.46
C ASN A 203 6.18 2.07 20.63
N ASN A 204 4.88 1.87 20.40
CA ASN A 204 3.95 1.28 21.38
C ASN A 204 3.91 -0.25 21.34
N LYS A 205 4.82 -0.90 20.64
CA LYS A 205 4.96 -2.37 20.55
C LYS A 205 3.72 -3.10 20.04
N THR A 206 2.94 -2.45 19.20
CA THR A 206 1.78 -3.05 18.54
C THR A 206 2.17 -3.73 17.22
N SER A 207 1.30 -4.56 16.70
CA SER A 207 1.42 -5.11 15.36
C SER A 207 0.49 -4.36 14.40
N LEU A 208 0.93 -4.13 13.17
CA LEU A 208 0.12 -3.52 12.12
C LEU A 208 -1.23 -4.24 11.99
N TRP A 209 -2.32 -3.47 11.91
CA TRP A 209 -3.71 -3.94 11.82
C TRP A 209 -4.27 -4.60 13.08
N SER A 210 -3.54 -4.67 14.18
CA SER A 210 -4.13 -5.13 15.44
C SER A 210 -5.14 -4.10 16.01
N ALA A 211 -5.99 -4.57 16.92
CA ALA A 211 -6.92 -3.67 17.61
C ALA A 211 -6.17 -2.62 18.44
N GLU A 212 -5.11 -3.02 19.11
CA GLU A 212 -4.25 -2.14 19.92
C GLU A 212 -3.62 -1.06 19.05
N TRP A 213 -3.14 -1.41 17.85
CA TRP A 213 -2.60 -0.47 16.88
C TRP A 213 -3.65 0.56 16.45
N SER A 214 -4.88 0.11 16.17
CA SER A 214 -5.98 0.96 15.73
C SER A 214 -6.53 1.84 16.85
N ASN A 215 -6.54 1.34 18.09
CA ASN A 215 -7.03 2.09 19.26
C ASN A 215 -6.20 3.35 19.54
N GLU A 216 -4.92 3.38 19.15
CA GLU A 216 -4.08 4.56 19.28
C GLU A 216 -4.48 5.72 18.35
N MET A 217 -5.38 5.51 17.41
CA MET A 217 -5.98 6.55 16.56
C MET A 217 -7.20 7.23 17.20
N MET A 218 -7.59 6.80 18.39
CA MET A 218 -8.67 7.44 19.17
C MET A 218 -8.13 8.69 19.90
N LYS A 219 -9.05 9.52 20.44
CA LYS A 219 -8.69 10.79 21.12
C LYS A 219 -7.68 10.60 22.24
N ASP A 220 -7.78 9.51 22.99
CA ASP A 220 -6.94 9.20 24.14
C ASP A 220 -5.63 8.51 23.76
N GLY A 221 -5.45 8.18 22.48
CA GLY A 221 -4.24 7.54 21.95
C GLY A 221 -3.00 8.40 22.18
N LYS A 222 -1.87 7.72 22.37
CA LYS A 222 -0.57 8.32 22.68
C LYS A 222 0.42 8.30 21.52
N VAL A 223 -0.01 7.88 20.35
CA VAL A 223 0.84 7.79 19.17
C VAL A 223 0.83 9.11 18.40
N PHE A 224 2.04 9.65 18.14
CA PHE A 224 2.22 10.91 17.42
C PHE A 224 1.81 10.79 15.96
N GLY A 225 2.13 9.68 15.28
CA GLY A 225 1.74 9.54 13.89
C GLY A 225 1.94 8.16 13.27
N TYR A 226 1.51 8.05 12.03
CA TYR A 226 1.49 6.85 11.22
C TYR A 226 2.02 7.11 9.82
N PHE A 227 2.66 6.14 9.22
CA PHE A 227 2.98 6.18 7.80
C PHE A 227 1.83 5.57 6.99
N GLY A 228 1.34 6.31 6.01
CA GLY A 228 0.26 5.84 5.15
C GLY A 228 0.01 6.73 3.95
N PRO A 229 -0.61 6.19 2.88
CA PRO A 229 -1.10 6.95 1.74
C PRO A 229 -2.51 7.50 1.98
N ALA A 230 -3.09 8.16 0.96
CA ALA A 230 -4.42 8.77 1.09
C ALA A 230 -5.51 7.79 1.52
N TRP A 231 -5.51 6.55 0.99
CA TRP A 231 -6.50 5.53 1.39
C TRP A 231 -6.41 5.17 2.88
N PHE A 232 -5.24 5.31 3.49
CA PHE A 232 -5.06 5.06 4.92
C PHE A 232 -5.92 6.01 5.76
N VAL A 233 -5.96 7.28 5.39
CA VAL A 233 -6.78 8.30 6.08
C VAL A 233 -8.26 7.99 5.96
N ASP A 234 -8.73 7.60 4.77
CA ASP A 234 -10.15 7.37 4.52
C ASP A 234 -10.64 5.99 5.00
N PHE A 235 -9.78 4.97 4.92
CA PHE A 235 -10.17 3.57 5.14
C PHE A 235 -9.77 3.01 6.50
N SER A 236 -8.60 3.41 7.00
CA SER A 236 -8.01 2.77 8.17
C SER A 236 -8.15 3.61 9.42
N MET A 237 -8.16 4.94 9.27
CA MET A 237 -8.34 5.82 10.43
C MET A 237 -9.81 5.90 10.83
N PRO A 238 -10.14 5.75 12.12
CA PRO A 238 -11.51 5.87 12.60
C PRO A 238 -12.09 7.29 12.39
N HIS A 239 -13.35 7.38 11.96
CA HIS A 239 -14.06 8.64 11.72
C HIS A 239 -15.21 8.90 12.68
N GLY A 240 -15.53 7.92 13.54
CA GLY A 240 -16.68 7.99 14.45
C GLY A 240 -16.38 8.73 15.76
N ASP A 241 -17.37 8.70 16.64
CA ASP A 241 -17.28 9.28 17.97
C ASP A 241 -16.09 8.69 18.75
N GLY A 242 -15.39 9.55 19.48
CA GLY A 242 -14.19 9.15 20.22
C GLY A 242 -12.92 9.04 19.36
N SER A 243 -13.01 9.08 18.02
CA SER A 243 -11.82 9.12 17.16
C SER A 243 -11.09 10.46 17.25
N ALA A 244 -9.82 10.48 16.89
CA ALA A 244 -9.06 11.70 16.73
C ALA A 244 -9.24 12.35 15.35
N PHE A 245 -10.27 11.98 14.60
CA PHE A 245 -10.55 12.56 13.29
C PHE A 245 -10.74 14.09 13.41
N GLY A 246 -10.10 14.85 12.52
CA GLY A 246 -10.01 16.31 12.61
C GLY A 246 -8.74 16.84 13.28
N ASP A 247 -8.06 16.04 14.10
CA ASP A 247 -6.76 16.37 14.71
C ASP A 247 -5.55 15.83 13.92
N TRP A 248 -5.77 15.31 12.73
CA TRP A 248 -4.72 14.79 11.88
C TRP A 248 -4.30 15.77 10.79
N ALA A 249 -3.01 15.75 10.46
CA ALA A 249 -2.46 16.42 9.30
C ALA A 249 -1.44 15.51 8.61
N PHE A 250 -1.03 15.88 7.41
CA PHE A 250 -0.17 15.07 6.56
C PHE A 250 1.08 15.87 6.15
N CYS A 251 2.23 15.21 6.18
CA CYS A 251 3.47 15.69 5.56
C CYS A 251 4.21 14.52 4.90
N LYS A 252 5.23 14.81 4.09
CA LYS A 252 6.01 13.77 3.40
C LYS A 252 6.76 12.85 4.38
N GLY A 253 7.20 13.40 5.53
CA GLY A 253 8.06 12.69 6.46
C GLY A 253 9.53 12.59 6.01
N PRO A 254 10.32 11.69 6.61
CA PRO A 254 11.77 11.61 6.39
C PRO A 254 12.18 11.04 5.04
N GLN A 255 11.30 10.25 4.41
CA GLN A 255 11.57 9.55 3.16
C GLN A 255 10.27 9.27 2.42
N GLY A 256 10.24 9.47 1.09
CA GLY A 256 9.09 9.14 0.26
C GLY A 256 8.96 7.63 0.05
N PHE A 257 7.73 7.15 -0.12
CA PHE A 257 7.42 5.76 -0.39
C PHE A 257 6.04 5.65 -1.06
N SER A 258 5.71 4.48 -1.56
CA SER A 258 4.37 4.11 -2.01
C SER A 258 3.91 2.87 -1.23
N TRP A 259 2.62 2.78 -0.96
CA TRP A 259 2.06 1.61 -0.28
C TRP A 259 0.68 1.27 -0.82
N GLY A 260 0.56 0.07 -1.40
CA GLY A 260 -0.67 -0.43 -1.98
C GLY A 260 -0.81 -0.07 -3.46
N GLY A 261 -2.02 -0.20 -3.94
CA GLY A 261 -2.42 -0.09 -5.33
C GLY A 261 -2.97 -1.41 -5.84
N THR A 262 -3.94 -1.30 -6.73
CA THR A 262 -4.58 -2.45 -7.35
C THR A 262 -4.48 -2.34 -8.86
N TRP A 263 -4.17 -3.44 -9.51
CA TRP A 263 -4.09 -3.56 -10.97
C TRP A 263 -5.16 -4.46 -11.51
N ILE A 264 -5.65 -4.11 -12.67
CA ILE A 264 -6.53 -4.93 -13.51
C ILE A 264 -5.67 -5.70 -14.49
N CYS A 265 -5.74 -7.01 -14.46
CA CYS A 265 -5.05 -7.92 -15.35
C CYS A 265 -6.04 -8.65 -16.23
N ALA A 266 -5.71 -8.87 -17.49
CA ALA A 266 -6.43 -9.77 -18.38
C ALA A 266 -5.86 -11.18 -18.23
N ALA A 267 -6.75 -12.17 -18.09
CA ALA A 267 -6.35 -13.57 -17.92
C ALA A 267 -6.02 -14.22 -19.25
N ALA A 268 -4.99 -15.06 -19.26
CA ALA A 268 -4.69 -15.89 -20.41
C ALA A 268 -5.66 -17.07 -20.51
N GLY A 269 -6.05 -17.44 -21.74
CA GLY A 269 -6.95 -18.58 -21.99
C GLY A 269 -8.44 -18.26 -21.88
N THR A 270 -8.79 -16.98 -21.86
CA THR A 270 -10.16 -16.49 -21.92
C THR A 270 -10.74 -16.64 -23.34
#